data_42a085fe18dc1e8fec78eb4162f48cde
#
_entry.id   42a085fe18dc1e8fec78eb4162f48cde
#
_cell.length_a   1.000
_cell.length_b   1.000
_cell.length_c   1.000
_cell.angle_alpha   90.00
_cell.angle_beta   90.00
_cell.angle_gamma   90.00
#
_symmetry.space_group_name_H-M   'P 1'
#
loop_
_entity.id
_entity.type
_entity.pdbx_description
1 polymer ?
#
loop_
_entity_poly.entity_id
_entity_poly.type
_entity_poly.pdbx_seq_one_letter_code
_entity_poly.pdbx_strand_id
1 'polypeptide(L)'
;MTPSPSFSESHLTTLGHTVQVTRTDSDYDIQAEIEKYLWADVVIYQMPGWWMGAPWTMKKYIDDIFTIGHGSLYASDGRSRSDASKKYGSGGLLQDKKYMLSLTWNAPIEAFTDPDQFFHGVGVDGVYLAFHKANQFLGMQSLPTFIVNDVIKMPDVPSYIEAYKAHLDQLFATAH
;
A
#
# COMPACT_ATOMS: atom_id res chain seq x y z
N MET A 1 -21.94 -5.29 -16.14
CA MET A 1 -22.25 -5.21 -14.70
C MET A 1 -21.07 -4.52 -14.04
N THR A 2 -21.24 -3.32 -13.48
CA THR A 2 -20.22 -2.71 -12.61
C THR A 2 -20.07 -3.57 -11.37
N PRO A 3 -18.85 -3.98 -10.99
CA PRO A 3 -18.64 -4.71 -9.73
C PRO A 3 -19.16 -3.89 -8.55
N SER A 4 -19.70 -4.58 -7.55
CA SER A 4 -20.09 -3.92 -6.30
C SER A 4 -18.86 -3.27 -5.67
N PRO A 5 -19.01 -2.06 -5.05
CA PRO A 5 -17.91 -1.38 -4.40
C PRO A 5 -17.33 -2.26 -3.27
N SER A 6 -16.02 -2.17 -3.07
CA SER A 6 -15.37 -2.83 -1.93
C SER A 6 -15.81 -2.18 -0.61
N PHE A 7 -15.60 -2.89 0.52
CA PHE A 7 -15.90 -2.33 1.83
C PHE A 7 -15.15 -1.00 2.07
N SER A 8 -13.85 -0.96 1.78
CA SER A 8 -13.02 0.24 1.94
C SER A 8 -13.51 1.41 1.09
N GLU A 9 -13.86 1.16 -0.18
CA GLU A 9 -14.42 2.18 -1.06
C GLU A 9 -15.72 2.77 -0.50
N SER A 10 -16.65 1.91 -0.09
CA SER A 10 -17.94 2.33 0.48
C SER A 10 -17.74 3.10 1.78
N HIS A 11 -16.87 2.63 2.67
CA HIS A 11 -16.64 3.26 3.97
C HIS A 11 -15.95 4.62 3.84
N LEU A 12 -14.89 4.72 3.04
CA LEU A 12 -14.19 5.99 2.78
C LEU A 12 -15.09 7.03 2.12
N THR A 13 -15.96 6.60 1.19
CA THR A 13 -16.96 7.48 0.59
C THR A 13 -17.95 8.01 1.65
N THR A 14 -18.36 7.18 2.61
CA THR A 14 -19.21 7.61 3.73
C THR A 14 -18.51 8.64 4.63
N LEU A 15 -17.17 8.55 4.76
CA LEU A 15 -16.36 9.55 5.48
C LEU A 15 -16.14 10.84 4.68
N GLY A 16 -16.67 10.94 3.46
CA GLY A 16 -16.59 12.14 2.61
C GLY A 16 -15.40 12.17 1.65
N HIS A 17 -14.66 11.08 1.50
CA HIS A 17 -13.55 10.99 0.56
C HIS A 17 -14.02 10.61 -0.83
N THR A 18 -13.34 11.14 -1.85
CA THR A 18 -13.49 10.67 -3.24
C THR A 18 -12.53 9.52 -3.47
N VAL A 19 -13.05 8.39 -3.95
CA VAL A 19 -12.27 7.15 -4.13
C VAL A 19 -12.24 6.75 -5.59
N GLN A 20 -11.06 6.38 -6.10
CA GLN A 20 -10.88 5.70 -7.38
C GLN A 20 -10.26 4.32 -7.12
N VAL A 21 -10.76 3.30 -7.78
CA VAL A 21 -10.31 1.92 -7.58
C VAL A 21 -9.69 1.37 -8.85
N THR A 22 -8.56 0.69 -8.70
CA THR A 22 -7.93 -0.10 -9.76
C THR A 22 -7.85 -1.56 -9.30
N ARG A 23 -8.23 -2.47 -10.19
CA ARG A 23 -8.04 -3.92 -10.00
C ARG A 23 -6.80 -4.36 -10.76
N THR A 24 -5.78 -4.79 -10.02
CA THR A 24 -4.48 -5.17 -10.60
C THR A 24 -4.49 -6.53 -11.32
N ASP A 25 -5.59 -7.27 -11.19
CA ASP A 25 -5.86 -8.54 -11.88
C ASP A 25 -6.67 -8.35 -13.19
N SER A 26 -6.90 -7.11 -13.60
CA SER A 26 -7.61 -6.72 -14.84
C SER A 26 -6.69 -5.82 -15.68
N ASP A 27 -7.10 -5.55 -16.91
CA ASP A 27 -6.40 -4.59 -17.77
C ASP A 27 -6.51 -3.17 -17.19
N TYR A 28 -5.42 -2.42 -17.26
CA TYR A 28 -5.34 -1.02 -16.86
C TYR A 28 -4.50 -0.22 -17.87
N ASP A 29 -4.82 1.05 -18.01
CA ASP A 29 -4.02 2.00 -18.79
C ASP A 29 -2.95 2.64 -17.90
N ILE A 30 -1.68 2.46 -18.25
CA ILE A 30 -0.53 2.92 -17.42
C ILE A 30 -0.56 4.43 -17.22
N GLN A 31 -0.89 5.20 -18.25
CA GLN A 31 -0.90 6.65 -18.13
C GLN A 31 -2.05 7.12 -17.22
N ALA A 32 -3.23 6.52 -17.35
CA ALA A 32 -4.34 6.81 -16.45
C ALA A 32 -4.03 6.46 -14.99
N GLU A 33 -3.27 5.39 -14.76
CA GLU A 33 -2.83 5.02 -13.41
C GLU A 33 -1.80 6.01 -12.85
N ILE A 34 -0.84 6.48 -13.65
CA ILE A 34 0.08 7.56 -13.24
C ILE A 34 -0.71 8.81 -12.82
N GLU A 35 -1.74 9.18 -13.57
CA GLU A 35 -2.61 10.31 -13.22
C GLU A 35 -3.34 10.10 -11.89
N LYS A 36 -3.76 8.86 -11.56
CA LYS A 36 -4.34 8.54 -10.25
C LYS A 36 -3.32 8.74 -9.11
N TYR A 37 -2.05 8.33 -9.29
CA TYR A 37 -0.99 8.62 -8.30
C TYR A 37 -0.78 10.13 -8.10
N LEU A 38 -0.83 10.92 -9.17
CA LEU A 38 -0.71 12.37 -9.09
C LEU A 38 -1.93 13.03 -8.44
N TRP A 39 -3.11 12.46 -8.65
CA TRP A 39 -4.38 12.95 -8.09
C TRP A 39 -4.57 12.58 -6.61
N ALA A 40 -4.26 11.35 -6.22
CA ALA A 40 -4.57 10.85 -4.88
C ALA A 40 -3.71 11.51 -3.79
N ASP A 41 -4.30 11.85 -2.66
CA ASP A 41 -3.56 12.22 -1.44
C ASP A 41 -3.02 10.98 -0.74
N VAL A 42 -3.77 9.88 -0.81
CA VAL A 42 -3.41 8.59 -0.20
C VAL A 42 -3.68 7.44 -1.17
N VAL A 43 -2.71 6.53 -1.29
CA VAL A 43 -2.86 5.28 -2.04
C VAL A 43 -2.98 4.11 -1.05
N ILE A 44 -4.06 3.34 -1.14
CA ILE A 44 -4.26 2.14 -0.32
C ILE A 44 -4.04 0.90 -1.17
N TYR A 45 -3.04 0.10 -0.81
CA TYR A 45 -2.75 -1.18 -1.43
C TYR A 45 -3.44 -2.28 -0.66
N GLN A 46 -4.57 -2.77 -1.17
CA GLN A 46 -5.31 -3.87 -0.55
C GLN A 46 -4.97 -5.18 -1.26
N MET A 47 -4.32 -6.10 -0.56
CA MET A 47 -3.81 -7.33 -1.16
C MET A 47 -3.66 -8.49 -0.18
N PRO A 48 -3.81 -9.75 -0.64
CA PRO A 48 -3.44 -10.91 0.15
C PRO A 48 -1.90 -11.05 0.20
N GLY A 49 -1.40 -11.68 1.24
CA GLY A 49 -0.02 -12.16 1.29
C GLY A 49 0.13 -13.43 0.47
N TRP A 50 0.92 -13.39 -0.60
CA TRP A 50 1.25 -14.53 -1.44
C TRP A 50 2.75 -14.78 -1.44
N TRP A 51 3.15 -16.00 -1.08
CA TRP A 51 4.57 -16.39 -1.11
C TRP A 51 5.49 -15.33 -0.50
N MET A 52 5.16 -14.96 0.76
CA MET A 52 5.95 -14.05 1.61
C MET A 52 5.98 -12.59 1.13
N GLY A 53 5.00 -12.16 0.34
CA GLY A 53 4.96 -10.78 -0.14
C GLY A 53 3.70 -10.43 -0.92
N ALA A 54 3.81 -9.41 -1.75
CA ALA A 54 2.74 -8.98 -2.63
C ALA A 54 2.45 -10.01 -3.73
N PRO A 55 1.19 -10.17 -4.16
CA PRO A 55 0.85 -10.98 -5.33
C PRO A 55 1.60 -10.49 -6.58
N TRP A 56 1.87 -11.41 -7.51
CA TRP A 56 2.57 -11.05 -8.76
C TRP A 56 1.82 -9.97 -9.56
N THR A 57 0.50 -9.97 -9.54
CA THR A 57 -0.32 -8.93 -10.22
C THR A 57 -0.08 -7.55 -9.61
N MET A 58 0.01 -7.44 -8.28
CA MET A 58 0.36 -6.19 -7.60
C MET A 58 1.81 -5.79 -7.89
N LYS A 59 2.73 -6.75 -7.89
CA LYS A 59 4.13 -6.46 -8.23
C LYS A 59 4.27 -5.99 -9.67
N LYS A 60 3.59 -6.66 -10.63
CA LYS A 60 3.54 -6.22 -12.03
C LYS A 60 2.98 -4.80 -12.14
N TYR A 61 1.87 -4.50 -11.46
CA TYR A 61 1.24 -3.19 -11.47
C TYR A 61 2.23 -2.09 -11.05
N ILE A 62 2.89 -2.23 -9.90
CA ILE A 62 3.86 -1.21 -9.46
C ILE A 62 5.08 -1.14 -10.37
N ASP A 63 5.54 -2.26 -10.95
CA ASP A 63 6.66 -2.25 -11.90
C ASP A 63 6.30 -1.49 -13.17
N ASP A 64 5.12 -1.72 -13.74
CA ASP A 64 4.64 -1.02 -14.94
C ASP A 64 4.54 0.49 -14.68
N ILE A 65 3.81 0.87 -13.62
CA ILE A 65 3.49 2.28 -13.34
C ILE A 65 4.74 3.05 -12.91
N PHE A 66 5.57 2.50 -12.02
CA PHE A 66 6.73 3.21 -11.50
C PHE A 66 7.83 3.32 -12.56
N THR A 67 7.99 2.32 -13.42
CA THR A 67 8.97 2.38 -14.51
C THR A 67 8.62 3.48 -15.52
N ILE A 68 7.36 3.57 -15.95
CA ILE A 68 6.90 4.58 -16.91
C ILE A 68 6.73 5.95 -16.24
N GLY A 69 6.50 5.98 -14.92
CA GLY A 69 6.30 7.19 -14.12
C GLY A 69 7.54 8.08 -13.93
N HIS A 70 8.68 7.74 -14.54
CA HIS A 70 9.87 8.62 -14.54
C HIS A 70 9.53 10.00 -15.10
N GLY A 71 9.94 11.05 -14.41
CA GLY A 71 9.61 12.45 -14.73
C GLY A 71 8.29 12.94 -14.12
N SER A 72 7.37 12.05 -13.75
CA SER A 72 6.09 12.39 -13.13
C SER A 72 6.01 11.99 -11.65
N LEU A 73 6.41 10.75 -11.33
CA LEU A 73 6.37 10.21 -9.95
C LEU A 73 7.74 10.39 -9.24
N TYR A 74 8.82 10.40 -9.98
CA TYR A 74 10.17 10.66 -9.49
C TYR A 74 11.02 11.26 -10.61
N ALA A 75 11.98 12.14 -10.26
CA ALA A 75 12.85 12.81 -11.23
C ALA A 75 14.14 12.04 -11.51
N SER A 76 14.67 11.35 -10.49
CA SER A 76 15.92 10.59 -10.53
C SER A 76 16.02 9.68 -9.31
N ASP A 77 17.14 8.99 -9.14
CA ASP A 77 17.44 8.26 -7.90
C ASP A 77 17.85 9.17 -6.72
N GLY A 78 17.96 10.47 -6.94
CA GLY A 78 18.28 11.48 -5.93
C GLY A 78 19.77 11.74 -5.74
N ARG A 79 20.67 10.86 -6.20
CA ARG A 79 22.12 11.06 -6.05
C ARG A 79 22.63 12.22 -6.91
N SER A 80 23.67 12.89 -6.42
CA SER A 80 24.39 13.92 -7.16
C SER A 80 25.91 13.69 -7.04
N ARG A 81 26.61 13.88 -8.16
CA ARG A 81 28.09 13.84 -8.16
C ARG A 81 28.72 15.07 -7.53
N SER A 82 28.00 16.20 -7.54
CA SER A 82 28.47 17.48 -7.01
C SER A 82 28.01 17.75 -5.57
N ASP A 83 27.11 16.93 -5.01
CA ASP A 83 26.54 17.11 -3.68
C ASP A 83 26.38 15.76 -2.98
N ALA A 84 27.36 15.43 -2.13
CA ALA A 84 27.38 14.17 -1.38
C ALA A 84 26.29 14.06 -0.29
N SER A 85 25.57 15.14 0.03
CA SER A 85 24.44 15.12 0.96
C SER A 85 23.21 14.48 0.33
N LYS A 86 23.10 14.47 -0.99
CA LYS A 86 22.02 13.86 -1.75
C LYS A 86 22.21 12.35 -1.84
N LYS A 87 21.24 11.62 -1.30
CA LYS A 87 21.31 10.17 -1.14
C LYS A 87 20.38 9.45 -2.14
N TYR A 88 20.70 8.18 -2.40
CA TYR A 88 19.81 7.29 -3.16
C TYR A 88 18.41 7.22 -2.54
N GLY A 89 17.38 7.29 -3.37
CA GLY A 89 15.97 7.27 -2.95
C GLY A 89 15.41 8.65 -2.57
N SER A 90 16.14 9.75 -2.80
CA SER A 90 15.67 11.12 -2.48
C SER A 90 15.13 11.91 -3.67
N GLY A 91 14.96 11.29 -4.84
CA GLY A 91 14.49 11.93 -6.07
C GLY A 91 13.00 11.83 -6.33
N GLY A 92 12.20 11.37 -5.36
CA GLY A 92 10.76 11.24 -5.46
C GLY A 92 10.04 12.59 -5.54
N LEU A 93 8.96 12.64 -6.32
CA LEU A 93 8.16 13.85 -6.54
C LEU A 93 6.83 13.86 -5.75
N LEU A 94 6.50 12.75 -5.06
CA LEU A 94 5.24 12.56 -4.32
C LEU A 94 5.42 12.75 -2.80
N GLN A 95 6.21 13.73 -2.36
CA GLN A 95 6.58 13.94 -0.95
C GLN A 95 5.41 14.42 -0.08
N ASP A 96 4.38 14.98 -0.66
CA ASP A 96 3.13 15.40 0.00
C ASP A 96 2.09 14.28 0.11
N LYS A 97 2.36 13.12 -0.48
CA LYS A 97 1.42 11.98 -0.56
C LYS A 97 1.78 10.87 0.40
N LYS A 98 0.76 10.06 0.72
CA LYS A 98 0.89 8.94 1.65
C LYS A 98 0.43 7.64 1.00
N TYR A 99 0.81 6.52 1.61
CA TYR A 99 0.29 5.21 1.24
C TYR A 99 0.04 4.35 2.47
N MET A 100 -0.84 3.37 2.33
CA MET A 100 -1.17 2.40 3.37
C MET A 100 -1.19 1.00 2.77
N LEU A 101 -0.65 0.02 3.49
CA LEU A 101 -0.85 -1.39 3.19
C LEU A 101 -2.06 -1.92 3.96
N SER A 102 -2.95 -2.63 3.26
CA SER A 102 -4.09 -3.35 3.83
C SER A 102 -3.98 -4.81 3.42
N LEU A 103 -3.61 -5.67 4.38
CA LEU A 103 -3.14 -7.02 4.13
C LEU A 103 -4.06 -8.07 4.72
N THR A 104 -4.21 -9.19 4.00
CA THR A 104 -4.84 -10.41 4.51
C THR A 104 -3.85 -11.58 4.46
N TRP A 105 -3.68 -12.28 5.58
CA TRP A 105 -2.74 -13.38 5.71
C TRP A 105 -3.35 -14.59 6.39
N ASN A 106 -2.92 -15.78 5.98
CA ASN A 106 -3.27 -17.01 6.71
C ASN A 106 -2.27 -17.34 7.84
N ALA A 107 -1.09 -16.69 7.88
CA ALA A 107 -0.17 -16.82 9.00
C ALA A 107 -0.67 -16.01 10.21
N PRO A 108 -0.52 -16.53 11.46
CA PRO A 108 -0.86 -15.79 12.66
C PRO A 108 0.11 -14.60 12.86
N ILE A 109 -0.31 -13.61 13.65
CA ILE A 109 0.51 -12.39 13.85
C ILE A 109 1.85 -12.69 14.51
N GLU A 110 1.91 -13.69 15.38
CA GLU A 110 3.13 -14.13 16.06
C GLU A 110 4.21 -14.58 15.06
N ALA A 111 3.80 -15.10 13.89
CA ALA A 111 4.76 -15.47 12.83
C ALA A 111 5.64 -14.27 12.41
N PHE A 112 5.14 -13.05 12.54
CA PHE A 112 5.82 -11.81 12.18
C PHE A 112 6.54 -11.15 13.34
N THR A 113 5.98 -11.24 14.56
CA THR A 113 6.39 -10.41 15.70
C THR A 113 7.26 -11.15 16.70
N ASP A 114 7.19 -12.47 16.76
CA ASP A 114 7.98 -13.30 17.66
C ASP A 114 9.34 -13.64 17.02
N PRO A 115 10.48 -13.31 17.70
CA PRO A 115 11.82 -13.63 17.18
C PRO A 115 12.07 -15.12 16.93
N ASP A 116 11.38 -16.00 17.64
CA ASP A 116 11.51 -17.46 17.51
C ASP A 116 10.61 -18.05 16.41
N GLN A 117 9.77 -17.23 15.78
CA GLN A 117 8.85 -17.62 14.71
C GLN A 117 9.43 -17.36 13.31
N PHE A 118 8.68 -17.75 12.28
CA PHE A 118 9.13 -17.87 10.90
C PHE A 118 9.80 -16.60 10.32
N PHE A 119 9.29 -15.42 10.63
CA PHE A 119 9.85 -14.15 10.16
C PHE A 119 10.81 -13.48 11.16
N HIS A 120 11.23 -14.20 12.21
CA HIS A 120 12.24 -13.76 13.18
C HIS A 120 11.96 -12.37 13.81
N GLY A 121 10.71 -12.07 14.05
CA GLY A 121 10.31 -10.84 14.75
C GLY A 121 10.52 -9.55 13.96
N VAL A 122 10.75 -9.62 12.63
CA VAL A 122 10.95 -8.40 11.80
C VAL A 122 9.67 -7.56 11.63
N GLY A 123 8.55 -8.10 12.05
CA GLY A 123 7.25 -7.44 11.90
C GLY A 123 6.70 -7.48 10.48
N VAL A 124 5.45 -7.08 10.33
CA VAL A 124 4.77 -7.07 9.02
C VAL A 124 5.49 -6.13 8.05
N ASP A 125 5.83 -4.93 8.48
CA ASP A 125 6.51 -3.95 7.63
C ASP A 125 7.92 -4.39 7.24
N GLY A 126 8.60 -5.19 8.08
CA GLY A 126 9.87 -5.80 7.76
C GLY A 126 9.75 -6.84 6.63
N VAL A 127 8.70 -7.63 6.61
CA VAL A 127 8.39 -8.57 5.51
C VAL A 127 8.09 -7.82 4.22
N TYR A 128 7.42 -6.67 4.29
CA TYR A 128 7.08 -5.82 3.13
C TYR A 128 8.11 -4.72 2.85
N LEU A 129 9.33 -4.81 3.39
CA LEU A 129 10.37 -3.77 3.25
C LEU A 129 10.57 -3.34 1.79
N ALA A 130 10.67 -4.27 0.85
CA ALA A 130 10.87 -3.96 -0.57
C ALA A 130 9.70 -3.15 -1.14
N PHE A 131 8.47 -3.47 -0.74
CA PHE A 131 7.28 -2.73 -1.17
C PHE A 131 7.24 -1.32 -0.57
N HIS A 132 7.57 -1.18 0.71
CA HIS A 132 7.73 0.13 1.34
C HIS A 132 8.80 0.96 0.65
N LYS A 133 9.95 0.38 0.34
CA LYS A 133 11.05 1.11 -0.35
C LYS A 133 10.69 1.55 -1.75
N ALA A 134 9.89 0.79 -2.50
CA ALA A 134 9.38 1.22 -3.80
C ALA A 134 8.53 2.49 -3.70
N ASN A 135 7.61 2.55 -2.73
CA ASN A 135 6.78 3.74 -2.50
C ASN A 135 7.59 4.93 -1.94
N GLN A 136 8.49 4.68 -1.01
CA GLN A 136 9.39 5.70 -0.46
C GLN A 136 10.33 6.29 -1.52
N PHE A 137 10.71 5.50 -2.53
CA PHE A 137 11.50 5.99 -3.66
C PHE A 137 10.75 7.05 -4.47
N LEU A 138 9.42 7.00 -4.52
CA LEU A 138 8.57 8.05 -5.10
C LEU A 138 8.41 9.27 -4.18
N GLY A 139 8.90 9.22 -2.94
CA GLY A 139 8.77 10.27 -1.93
C GLY A 139 7.59 10.10 -0.99
N MET A 140 6.76 9.08 -1.17
CA MET A 140 5.54 8.87 -0.37
C MET A 140 5.88 8.43 1.06
N GLN A 141 5.02 8.84 2.02
CA GLN A 141 5.13 8.47 3.43
C GLN A 141 4.14 7.35 3.76
N SER A 142 4.59 6.34 4.53
CA SER A 142 3.71 5.26 4.99
C SER A 142 2.77 5.72 6.10
N LEU A 143 1.50 5.33 5.98
CA LEU A 143 0.56 5.25 7.09
C LEU A 143 0.70 3.88 7.78
N PRO A 144 0.19 3.71 9.02
CA PRO A 144 0.19 2.42 9.70
C PRO A 144 -0.43 1.31 8.85
N THR A 145 0.29 0.20 8.72
CA THR A 145 -0.17 -0.97 7.99
C THR A 145 -1.33 -1.65 8.72
N PHE A 146 -2.39 -1.99 8.00
CA PHE A 146 -3.47 -2.85 8.49
C PHE A 146 -3.24 -4.30 8.05
N ILE A 147 -3.44 -5.26 8.94
CA ILE A 147 -3.37 -6.68 8.63
C ILE A 147 -4.45 -7.45 9.38
N VAL A 148 -5.05 -8.41 8.71
CA VAL A 148 -5.83 -9.49 9.35
C VAL A 148 -5.16 -10.83 9.09
N ASN A 149 -5.17 -11.67 10.11
CA ASN A 149 -4.47 -12.95 10.16
C ASN A 149 -5.44 -14.13 10.20
N ASP A 150 -4.95 -15.36 9.98
CA ASP A 150 -5.71 -16.60 10.04
C ASP A 150 -6.97 -16.63 9.14
N VAL A 151 -6.93 -15.92 8.02
CA VAL A 151 -8.10 -15.69 7.16
C VAL A 151 -8.67 -16.96 6.47
N ILE A 152 -7.90 -18.06 6.47
CA ILE A 152 -8.35 -19.37 5.94
C ILE A 152 -8.57 -20.35 7.08
N LYS A 153 -7.64 -20.41 8.03
CA LYS A 153 -7.65 -21.44 9.07
C LYS A 153 -8.70 -21.19 10.16
N MET A 154 -8.89 -19.93 10.53
CA MET A 154 -9.85 -19.49 11.55
C MET A 154 -10.50 -18.15 11.17
N PRO A 155 -11.27 -18.10 10.06
CA PRO A 155 -11.82 -16.85 9.56
C PRO A 155 -12.88 -16.27 10.51
N ASP A 156 -12.72 -15.00 10.87
CA ASP A 156 -13.71 -14.19 11.59
C ASP A 156 -13.96 -12.87 10.82
N VAL A 157 -14.67 -13.01 9.71
CA VAL A 157 -14.91 -11.89 8.78
C VAL A 157 -15.60 -10.70 9.46
N PRO A 158 -16.62 -10.87 10.34
CA PRO A 158 -17.22 -9.74 11.05
C PRO A 158 -16.20 -8.94 11.87
N SER A 159 -15.35 -9.61 12.65
CA SER A 159 -14.30 -8.94 13.44
C SER A 159 -13.27 -8.24 12.55
N TYR A 160 -12.90 -8.84 11.41
CA TYR A 160 -11.96 -8.22 10.47
C TYR A 160 -12.53 -6.92 9.88
N ILE A 161 -13.82 -6.91 9.51
CA ILE A 161 -14.50 -5.73 8.98
C ILE A 161 -14.55 -4.62 10.04
N GLU A 162 -14.92 -4.93 11.28
CA GLU A 162 -14.97 -3.95 12.37
C GLU A 162 -13.58 -3.38 12.69
N ALA A 163 -12.55 -4.22 12.73
CA ALA A 163 -11.18 -3.79 12.94
C ALA A 163 -10.69 -2.88 11.80
N TYR A 164 -10.99 -3.23 10.57
CA TYR A 164 -10.62 -2.42 9.41
C TYR A 164 -11.35 -1.07 9.40
N LYS A 165 -12.64 -1.08 9.71
CA LYS A 165 -13.43 0.14 9.86
C LYS A 165 -12.81 1.06 10.92
N ALA A 166 -12.51 0.55 12.10
CA ALA A 166 -11.87 1.33 13.16
C ALA A 166 -10.51 1.91 12.74
N HIS A 167 -9.72 1.14 12.00
CA HIS A 167 -8.44 1.59 11.46
C HIS A 167 -8.62 2.73 10.43
N LEU A 168 -9.57 2.60 9.52
CA LEU A 168 -9.88 3.65 8.54
C LEU A 168 -10.44 4.91 9.22
N ASP A 169 -11.33 4.76 10.21
CA ASP A 169 -11.86 5.89 10.99
C ASP A 169 -10.74 6.66 11.70
N GLN A 170 -9.79 5.94 12.31
CA GLN A 170 -8.65 6.56 12.99
C GLN A 170 -7.77 7.39 12.04
N LEU A 171 -7.60 6.94 10.80
CA LEU A 171 -6.71 7.59 9.84
C LEU A 171 -7.40 8.66 8.99
N PHE A 172 -8.69 8.49 8.71
CA PHE A 172 -9.39 9.23 7.66
C PHE A 172 -10.66 9.94 8.11
N ALA A 173 -11.18 9.69 9.33
CA ALA A 173 -12.29 10.49 9.83
C ALA A 173 -11.82 11.94 10.05
N THR A 174 -12.50 12.89 9.42
CA THR A 174 -12.27 14.31 9.68
C THR A 174 -12.67 14.62 11.12
N ALA A 175 -11.77 15.24 11.88
CA ALA A 175 -12.12 15.78 13.19
C ALA A 175 -13.22 16.83 12.99
N HIS A 176 -14.40 16.60 13.58
CA HIS A 176 -15.48 17.56 13.64
C HIS A 176 -15.21 18.59 14.73
#